data_4686aa6e3816d38f2cc0a4811e389bc1
#
_entry.id   4686aa6e3816d38f2cc0a4811e389bc1
#
_cell.length_a   1.000
_cell.length_b   1.000
_cell.length_c   1.000
_cell.angle_alpha   90.00
_cell.angle_beta   90.00
_cell.angle_gamma   90.00
#
_symmetry.space_group_name_H-M   'P 1'
#
loop_
_entity.id
_entity.type
_entity.pdbx_description
1 polymer ?
#
loop_
_entity_poly.entity_id
_entity_poly.type
_entity_poly.pdbx_seq_one_letter_code
_entity_poly.pdbx_strand_id
1 'polypeptide(L)'
;MFALNVHANQALIGAFDPLLRRADKADIVGITSSVGSEPRAFWGGYGASKAAFEMLLNAYADETAHVGKMRVRTLDPGATRTRMRQLAFPGEEPESLKGPEVVATAIVEHLLGDGATGSRITID
;
A
#
# COMPACT_ATOMS: atom_id res chain seq x y z
N MET A 1 2.47 -0.54 -16.03
CA MET A 1 1.78 0.04 -14.86
C MET A 1 0.76 -0.91 -14.28
N PHE A 2 -0.27 -1.31 -15.02
CA PHE A 2 -1.25 -2.31 -14.55
C PHE A 2 -0.63 -3.68 -14.35
N ALA A 3 0.30 -4.10 -15.18
CA ALA A 3 0.99 -5.39 -15.00
C ALA A 3 1.68 -5.47 -13.65
N LEU A 4 2.38 -4.42 -13.23
CA LEU A 4 3.11 -4.39 -11.96
C LEU A 4 2.18 -4.10 -10.78
N ASN A 5 1.36 -3.04 -10.87
CA ASN A 5 0.55 -2.60 -9.74
C ASN A 5 -0.68 -3.48 -9.47
N VAL A 6 -1.21 -4.15 -10.48
CA VAL A 6 -2.44 -4.95 -10.35
C VAL A 6 -2.16 -6.44 -10.53
N HIS A 7 -1.74 -6.85 -11.70
CA HIS A 7 -1.63 -8.28 -12.02
C HIS A 7 -0.56 -9.00 -11.20
N ALA A 8 0.62 -8.40 -11.03
CA ALA A 8 1.68 -8.99 -10.22
C ALA A 8 1.26 -9.11 -8.76
N ASN A 9 0.62 -8.09 -8.21
CA ASN A 9 0.14 -8.11 -6.83
C ASN A 9 -0.98 -9.12 -6.62
N GLN A 10 -1.89 -9.25 -7.58
CA GLN A 10 -2.93 -10.28 -7.52
C GLN A 10 -2.31 -11.68 -7.51
N ALA A 11 -1.30 -11.92 -8.35
CA ALA A 11 -0.59 -13.19 -8.40
C ALA A 11 0.13 -13.48 -7.08
N LEU A 12 0.77 -12.47 -6.48
CA LEU A 12 1.45 -12.62 -5.19
C LEU A 12 0.47 -12.95 -4.06
N ILE A 13 -0.66 -12.28 -3.99
CA ILE A 13 -1.70 -12.57 -3.01
C ILE A 13 -2.14 -14.03 -3.14
N GLY A 14 -2.44 -14.48 -4.36
CA GLY A 14 -2.83 -15.87 -4.61
C GLY A 14 -1.76 -16.89 -4.21
N ALA A 15 -0.50 -16.58 -4.51
CA ALA A 15 0.62 -17.46 -4.19
C ALA A 15 0.87 -17.57 -2.68
N PHE A 16 0.74 -16.46 -1.95
CA PHE A 16 1.00 -16.42 -0.50
C PHE A 16 -0.21 -16.77 0.36
N ASP A 17 -1.43 -16.73 -0.17
CA ASP A 17 -2.65 -16.95 0.59
C ASP A 17 -2.62 -18.22 1.48
N PRO A 18 -2.21 -19.41 0.99
CA PRO A 18 -2.17 -20.59 1.84
C PRO A 18 -1.21 -20.46 3.02
N LEU A 19 -0.07 -19.79 2.83
CA LEU A 19 0.92 -19.57 3.88
C LEU A 19 0.41 -18.56 4.90
N LEU A 20 -0.24 -17.49 4.43
CA LEU A 20 -0.80 -16.46 5.28
C LEU A 20 -1.88 -17.03 6.19
N ARG A 21 -2.74 -17.88 5.65
CA ARG A 21 -3.82 -18.52 6.42
C ARG A 21 -3.31 -19.50 7.46
N ARG A 22 -2.15 -20.12 7.26
CA ARG A 22 -1.53 -21.07 8.20
C ARG A 22 -0.72 -20.39 9.28
N ALA A 23 -0.25 -19.19 9.08
CA ALA A 23 0.58 -18.46 10.05
C ALA A 23 -0.22 -18.16 11.32
N ASP A 24 0.48 -18.12 12.47
CA ASP A 24 -0.15 -17.74 13.73
C ASP A 24 -0.63 -16.29 13.71
N LYS A 25 0.08 -15.44 12.97
CA LYS A 25 -0.26 -14.06 12.72
C LYS A 25 0.24 -13.69 11.33
N ALA A 26 -0.57 -13.02 10.55
CA ALA A 26 -0.19 -12.60 9.20
C ALA A 26 -0.58 -11.15 8.94
N ASP A 27 0.32 -10.42 8.33
CA ASP A 27 0.11 -9.04 7.92
C ASP A 27 0.44 -8.86 6.43
N ILE A 28 -0.43 -8.16 5.73
CA ILE A 28 -0.17 -7.64 4.39
C ILE A 28 -0.34 -6.13 4.45
N VAL A 29 0.68 -5.42 3.99
CA VAL A 29 0.63 -3.96 3.85
C VAL A 29 0.91 -3.64 2.39
N GLY A 30 -0.10 -3.16 1.69
CA GLY A 30 0.04 -2.73 0.31
C GLY A 30 0.36 -1.24 0.24
N ILE A 31 1.43 -0.89 -0.45
CA ILE A 31 1.84 0.50 -0.60
C ILE A 31 1.04 1.13 -1.74
N THR A 32 0.28 2.15 -1.43
CA THR A 32 -0.57 2.87 -2.37
C THR A 32 -0.15 4.34 -2.49
N SER A 33 -1.05 5.18 -2.96
CA SER A 33 -0.84 6.62 -3.15
C SER A 33 -2.17 7.34 -2.99
N SER A 34 -2.13 8.63 -2.69
CA SER A 34 -3.33 9.46 -2.63
C SER A 34 -4.13 9.44 -3.95
N VAL A 35 -3.45 9.30 -5.09
CA VAL A 35 -4.14 9.23 -6.40
C VAL A 35 -4.90 7.92 -6.62
N GLY A 36 -4.75 6.94 -5.75
CA GLY A 36 -5.58 5.73 -5.75
C GLY A 36 -6.98 5.98 -5.18
N SER A 37 -7.16 7.03 -4.39
CA SER A 37 -8.44 7.40 -3.79
C SER A 37 -8.96 8.76 -4.24
N GLU A 38 -8.09 9.65 -4.70
CA GLU A 38 -8.45 11.00 -5.12
C GLU A 38 -7.94 11.28 -6.54
N PRO A 39 -8.79 11.79 -7.43
CA PRO A 39 -8.36 12.06 -8.80
C PRO A 39 -7.37 13.23 -8.85
N ARG A 40 -6.43 13.13 -9.78
CA ARG A 40 -5.49 14.22 -10.08
C ARG A 40 -5.34 14.33 -11.60
N ALA A 41 -5.41 15.54 -12.11
CA ALA A 41 -5.24 15.80 -13.54
C ALA A 41 -3.90 15.21 -14.03
N PHE A 42 -3.92 14.58 -15.17
CA PHE A 42 -2.79 13.92 -15.85
C PHE A 42 -2.28 12.63 -15.19
N TRP A 43 -2.87 12.21 -14.06
CA TRP A 43 -2.46 11.01 -13.33
C TRP A 43 -3.49 9.87 -13.41
N GLY A 44 -4.39 9.93 -14.42
CA GLY A 44 -5.50 8.98 -14.53
C GLY A 44 -5.07 7.53 -14.62
N GLY A 45 -4.10 7.21 -15.47
CA GLY A 45 -3.61 5.83 -15.62
C GLY A 45 -2.98 5.27 -14.35
N TYR A 46 -2.09 6.02 -13.73
CA TYR A 46 -1.46 5.62 -12.48
C TYR A 46 -2.47 5.54 -11.35
N GLY A 47 -3.32 6.56 -11.21
CA GLY A 47 -4.39 6.58 -10.21
C GLY A 47 -5.33 5.39 -10.34
N ALA A 48 -5.75 5.07 -11.57
CA ALA A 48 -6.60 3.91 -11.84
C ALA A 48 -5.92 2.59 -11.43
N SER A 49 -4.62 2.44 -11.71
CA SER A 49 -3.87 1.23 -11.30
C SER A 49 -3.78 1.11 -9.78
N LYS A 50 -3.56 2.20 -9.07
CA LYS A 50 -3.51 2.20 -7.60
C LYS A 50 -4.89 1.98 -7.00
N ALA A 51 -5.95 2.55 -7.59
CA ALA A 51 -7.33 2.29 -7.17
C ALA A 51 -7.70 0.81 -7.33
N ALA A 52 -7.32 0.20 -8.45
CA ALA A 52 -7.53 -1.22 -8.68
C ALA A 52 -6.78 -2.08 -7.65
N PHE A 53 -5.53 -1.72 -7.34
CA PHE A 53 -4.74 -2.39 -6.31
C PHE A 53 -5.39 -2.28 -4.93
N GLU A 54 -5.85 -1.09 -4.55
CA GLU A 54 -6.55 -0.90 -3.27
C GLU A 54 -7.83 -1.74 -3.21
N MET A 55 -8.58 -1.81 -4.31
CA MET A 55 -9.78 -2.64 -4.37
C MET A 55 -9.46 -4.13 -4.18
N LEU A 56 -8.39 -4.63 -4.80
CA LEU A 56 -7.95 -6.02 -4.60
C LEU A 56 -7.62 -6.31 -3.14
N LEU A 57 -6.90 -5.41 -2.48
CA LEU A 57 -6.55 -5.58 -1.07
C LEU A 57 -7.78 -5.49 -0.17
N ASN A 58 -8.67 -4.55 -0.42
CA ASN A 58 -9.89 -4.40 0.37
C ASN A 58 -10.79 -5.63 0.24
N ALA A 59 -10.93 -6.16 -0.97
CA ALA A 59 -11.67 -7.41 -1.20
C ALA A 59 -11.04 -8.57 -0.46
N TYR A 60 -9.72 -8.68 -0.51
CA TYR A 60 -9.00 -9.73 0.20
C TYR A 60 -9.12 -9.58 1.73
N ALA A 61 -9.13 -8.35 2.24
CA ALA A 61 -9.39 -8.09 3.65
C ALA A 61 -10.77 -8.62 4.06
N ASP A 62 -11.79 -8.37 3.25
CA ASP A 62 -13.14 -8.86 3.51
C ASP A 62 -13.22 -10.39 3.44
N GLU A 63 -12.58 -10.99 2.44
CA GLU A 63 -12.54 -12.45 2.28
C GLU A 63 -11.85 -13.17 3.44
N THR A 64 -10.88 -12.52 4.09
CA THR A 64 -10.08 -13.11 5.16
C THR A 64 -10.44 -12.60 6.56
N ALA A 65 -11.43 -11.72 6.67
CA ALA A 65 -11.83 -11.15 7.96
C ALA A 65 -12.19 -12.21 9.00
N HIS A 66 -12.83 -13.29 8.57
CA HIS A 66 -13.22 -14.40 9.45
C HIS A 66 -12.04 -15.21 9.99
N VAL A 67 -10.86 -15.13 9.38
CA VAL A 67 -9.67 -15.84 9.84
C VAL A 67 -9.20 -15.29 11.20
N GLY A 68 -9.42 -14.01 11.46
CA GLY A 68 -9.19 -13.38 12.77
C GLY A 68 -7.75 -13.04 13.10
N LYS A 69 -6.77 -13.69 12.47
CA LYS A 69 -5.34 -13.49 12.69
C LYS A 69 -4.64 -12.84 11.50
N MET A 70 -5.39 -12.50 10.46
CA MET A 70 -4.86 -11.85 9.26
C MET A 70 -5.28 -10.38 9.24
N ARG A 71 -4.32 -9.51 8.96
CA ARG A 71 -4.58 -8.08 8.74
C ARG A 71 -4.11 -7.70 7.35
N VAL A 72 -5.04 -7.23 6.54
CA VAL A 72 -4.76 -6.76 5.18
C VAL A 72 -5.07 -5.28 5.14
N ARG A 73 -4.05 -4.46 4.94
CA ARG A 73 -4.17 -3.01 5.02
C ARG A 73 -3.47 -2.34 3.85
N THR A 74 -3.90 -1.14 3.53
CA THR A 74 -3.22 -0.27 2.57
C THR A 74 -2.49 0.83 3.32
N LEU A 75 -1.37 1.30 2.77
CA LEU A 75 -0.58 2.38 3.35
C LEU A 75 -0.22 3.38 2.26
N ASP A 76 -0.63 4.62 2.48
CA ASP A 76 -0.22 5.75 1.67
C ASP A 76 0.93 6.45 2.40
N PRO A 77 2.16 6.37 1.87
CA PRO A 77 3.32 6.96 2.54
C PRO A 77 3.36 8.49 2.43
N GLY A 78 2.52 9.08 1.58
CA GLY A 78 2.62 10.49 1.26
C GLY A 78 3.85 10.80 0.42
N ALA A 79 4.11 12.07 0.18
CA ALA A 79 5.28 12.51 -0.58
C ALA A 79 6.57 12.13 0.17
N THR A 80 7.40 11.33 -0.48
CA THR A 80 8.63 10.78 0.12
C THR A 80 9.82 11.02 -0.81
N ARG A 81 10.97 11.34 -0.23
CA ARG A 81 12.20 11.58 -0.97
C ARG A 81 12.72 10.27 -1.57
N THR A 82 12.37 10.03 -2.82
CA THR A 82 12.79 8.86 -3.60
C THR A 82 13.18 9.26 -5.01
N ARG A 83 13.86 8.38 -5.70
CA ARG A 83 14.17 8.60 -7.12
C ARG A 83 12.91 8.73 -7.97
N MET A 84 11.90 7.92 -7.69
CA MET A 84 10.61 8.00 -8.39
C MET A 84 9.97 9.37 -8.22
N ARG A 85 9.98 9.91 -7.00
CA ARG A 85 9.44 11.25 -6.71
C ARG A 85 10.24 12.33 -7.44
N GLN A 86 11.57 12.23 -7.45
CA GLN A 86 12.45 13.17 -8.15
C GLN A 86 12.16 13.19 -9.66
N LEU A 87 11.93 12.03 -10.27
CA LEU A 87 11.60 11.95 -11.70
C LEU A 87 10.23 12.54 -12.00
N ALA A 88 9.26 12.37 -11.12
CA ALA A 88 7.90 12.89 -11.29
C ALA A 88 7.82 14.41 -11.01
N PHE A 89 8.63 14.92 -10.09
CA PHE A 89 8.61 16.32 -9.65
C PHE A 89 10.05 16.88 -9.58
N PRO A 90 10.72 17.08 -10.73
CA PRO A 90 12.14 17.43 -10.74
C PRO A 90 12.45 18.81 -10.17
N GLY A 91 11.46 19.71 -10.10
CA GLY A 91 11.65 21.06 -9.52
C GLY A 91 11.47 21.12 -8.00
N GLU A 92 11.14 20.00 -7.36
CA GLU A 92 10.87 19.97 -5.93
C GLU A 92 12.17 19.84 -5.14
N GLU A 93 12.27 20.60 -4.02
CA GLU A 93 13.44 20.53 -3.14
C GLU A 93 13.45 19.19 -2.38
N PRO A 94 14.50 18.36 -2.54
CA PRO A 94 14.57 17.06 -1.86
C PRO A 94 14.45 17.15 -0.34
N GLU A 95 15.05 18.18 0.28
CA GLU A 95 15.02 18.38 1.72
C GLU A 95 13.62 18.72 2.27
N SER A 96 12.70 19.16 1.41
CA SER A 96 11.31 19.42 1.82
C SER A 96 10.51 18.13 2.04
N LEU A 97 11.05 16.99 1.60
CA LEU A 97 10.39 15.69 1.68
C LEU A 97 10.97 14.85 2.82
N LYS A 98 10.10 14.08 3.46
CA LYS A 98 10.57 13.08 4.44
C LYS A 98 11.38 12.00 3.73
N GLY A 99 12.37 11.47 4.42
CA GLY A 99 13.16 10.35 3.91
C GLY A 99 12.38 9.04 3.96
N PRO A 100 12.79 8.03 3.16
CA PRO A 100 12.14 6.72 3.17
C PRO A 100 12.25 6.01 4.52
N GLU A 101 13.23 6.33 5.35
CA GLU A 101 13.39 5.76 6.70
C GLU A 101 12.24 6.14 7.62
N VAL A 102 11.62 7.30 7.44
CA VAL A 102 10.44 7.72 8.20
C VAL A 102 9.26 6.78 7.88
N VAL A 103 9.08 6.48 6.60
CA VAL A 103 8.04 5.55 6.14
C VAL A 103 8.32 4.13 6.66
N ALA A 104 9.57 3.68 6.59
CA ALA A 104 9.96 2.35 7.07
C ALA A 104 9.68 2.19 8.57
N THR A 105 10.04 3.19 9.38
CA THR A 105 9.75 3.20 10.81
C THR A 105 8.25 3.12 11.08
N ALA A 106 7.45 3.91 10.37
CA ALA A 106 6.00 3.90 10.51
C ALA A 106 5.39 2.54 10.15
N ILE A 107 5.89 1.90 9.09
CA ILE A 107 5.44 0.55 8.71
C ILE A 107 5.69 -0.43 9.84
N VAL A 108 6.89 -0.44 10.41
CA VAL A 108 7.24 -1.35 11.52
C VAL A 108 6.34 -1.08 12.73
N GLU A 109 6.12 0.17 13.09
CA GLU A 109 5.23 0.54 14.20
C GLU A 109 3.80 0.04 13.97
N HIS A 110 3.28 0.16 12.76
CA HIS A 110 1.95 -0.34 12.43
C HIS A 110 1.87 -1.87 12.42
N LEU A 111 2.95 -2.56 12.03
CA LEU A 111 3.01 -4.02 12.11
C LEU A 111 3.02 -4.53 13.55
N LEU A 112 3.69 -3.81 14.45
CA LEU A 112 3.78 -4.17 15.87
C LEU A 112 2.56 -3.69 16.68
N GLY A 113 1.78 -2.77 16.15
CA GLY A 113 0.63 -2.18 16.84
C GLY A 113 -0.68 -2.90 16.58
N ASP A 114 -1.76 -2.31 17.10
CA ASP A 114 -3.12 -2.81 16.97
C ASP A 114 -3.87 -2.03 15.89
N GLY A 115 -3.94 -2.56 14.68
CA GLY A 115 -4.71 -1.98 13.60
C GLY A 115 -5.73 -2.98 13.07
N ALA A 116 -6.89 -2.50 12.63
CA ALA A 116 -7.91 -3.36 12.07
C ALA A 116 -7.58 -3.76 10.63
N THR A 117 -7.90 -5.01 10.28
CA THR A 117 -7.89 -5.42 8.87
C THR A 117 -8.85 -4.54 8.06
N GLY A 118 -8.51 -4.26 6.81
CA GLY A 118 -9.31 -3.40 5.95
C GLY A 118 -9.05 -1.90 6.14
N SER A 119 -8.18 -1.50 7.06
CA SER A 119 -7.89 -0.10 7.30
C SER A 119 -6.90 0.48 6.29
N ARG A 120 -7.00 1.79 6.08
CA ARG A 120 -6.08 2.56 5.25
C ARG A 120 -5.22 3.43 6.17
N ILE A 121 -3.92 3.30 6.04
CA ILE A 121 -2.95 4.05 6.85
C ILE A 121 -2.38 5.18 5.99
N THR A 122 -2.34 6.38 6.53
CA THR A 122 -1.73 7.54 5.86
C THR A 122 -0.58 8.06 6.71
N ILE A 123 0.56 8.32 6.09
CA ILE A 123 1.74 8.88 6.74
C ILE A 123 1.99 10.29 6.18
N ASP A 124 2.00 11.26 7.03
CA ASP A 124 2.22 12.67 6.65
C ASP A 124 3.70 13.02 6.50
#